data_16c39a4a1259d3c858ac291c78dc1e8f
#
_entry.id   16c39a4a1259d3c858ac291c78dc1e8f
#
_cell.length_a   1.000
_cell.length_b   1.000
_cell.length_c   1.000
_cell.angle_alpha   90.00
_cell.angle_beta   90.00
_cell.angle_gamma   90.00
#
_symmetry.space_group_name_H-M   'P 1'
#
loop_
_entity.id
_entity.type
_entity.pdbx_description
1 polymer ?
#
loop_
_entity_poly.entity_id
_entity_poly.type
_entity_poly.pdbx_seq_one_letter_code
_entity_poly.pdbx_strand_id
1 'polypeptide(L)'
;MNHNETSKFFFVAVFFAALAAFPMFTGSFGMDLVSKIMIYAIFALSLELLVGSTGLVCFGQAAFFGIGAYIAVLLSPESEPASLLWLLPVAVLAAGLYALVVGALSLRTKGVYFIMVTLAFAQMAYFVVHDTPLGGGSDGIYLNMKPALGSLIRLDSPVAMYFFTLACLVLVFVFLAVLLRSRFGRALAGIRVNEQRMRATGFSTYPYKLAAFTLSGSIAGLAGFLFAVKDGFVNPEMMSWHLSGAVLVMIILGGLGHLRGALIGAFAFALLQEFFKSEAVFGNFAKHWHLGLGMTIIAAVALLPHGLVDLPKQLRARLVGGLSGDSGLGGAAAKKG
;
A
#
# COMPACT_ATOMS: atom_id res chain seq x y z
N MET A 1 -4.12 11.07 -28.13
CA MET A 1 -3.48 10.52 -26.89
C MET A 1 -2.35 11.45 -26.52
N ASN A 2 -2.46 12.18 -25.39
CA ASN A 2 -1.46 13.19 -25.00
C ASN A 2 -0.11 12.53 -24.68
N HIS A 3 0.98 13.11 -25.20
CA HIS A 3 2.39 12.67 -25.00
C HIS A 3 2.73 12.39 -23.51
N ASN A 4 2.07 13.06 -22.57
CA ASN A 4 2.21 12.87 -21.12
C ASN A 4 1.58 11.56 -20.60
N GLU A 5 0.56 11.02 -21.22
CA GLU A 5 -0.09 9.78 -20.82
C GLU A 5 0.71 8.56 -21.27
N THR A 6 1.24 8.60 -22.50
CA THR A 6 2.11 7.54 -23.05
C THR A 6 3.39 7.37 -22.24
N SER A 7 4.02 8.47 -21.82
CA SER A 7 5.20 8.45 -20.96
C SER A 7 4.92 7.83 -19.58
N LYS A 8 3.71 8.04 -19.05
CA LYS A 8 3.30 7.49 -17.77
C LYS A 8 3.04 5.98 -17.83
N PHE A 9 2.46 5.49 -18.93
CA PHE A 9 2.27 4.05 -19.16
C PHE A 9 3.59 3.34 -19.38
N PHE A 10 4.47 3.95 -20.17
CA PHE A 10 5.79 3.41 -20.45
C PHE A 10 6.62 3.20 -19.17
N PHE A 11 6.62 4.19 -18.25
CA PHE A 11 7.33 4.06 -16.96
C PHE A 11 6.80 2.89 -16.11
N VAL A 12 5.48 2.73 -16.03
CA VAL A 12 4.87 1.62 -15.29
C VAL A 12 5.19 0.27 -15.93
N ALA A 13 5.12 0.19 -17.27
CA ALA A 13 5.45 -1.03 -18.00
C ALA A 13 6.92 -1.43 -17.79
N VAL A 14 7.84 -0.46 -17.88
CA VAL A 14 9.28 -0.68 -17.63
C VAL A 14 9.53 -1.13 -16.18
N PHE A 15 8.83 -0.54 -15.21
CA PHE A 15 8.94 -0.92 -13.81
C PHE A 15 8.51 -2.38 -13.58
N PHE A 16 7.37 -2.81 -14.12
CA PHE A 16 6.92 -4.19 -13.99
C PHE A 16 7.79 -5.18 -14.81
N ALA A 17 8.29 -4.76 -15.96
CA ALA A 17 9.25 -5.56 -16.74
C ALA A 17 10.57 -5.76 -15.98
N ALA A 18 11.08 -4.71 -15.32
CA ALA A 18 12.26 -4.81 -14.47
C ALA A 18 12.04 -5.76 -13.28
N LEU A 19 10.87 -5.70 -12.62
CA LEU A 19 10.49 -6.65 -11.58
C LEU A 19 10.39 -8.09 -12.11
N ALA A 20 9.85 -8.30 -13.31
CA ALA A 20 9.75 -9.62 -13.91
C ALA A 20 11.13 -10.21 -14.27
N ALA A 21 12.09 -9.37 -14.66
CA ALA A 21 13.46 -9.77 -14.97
C ALA A 21 14.35 -9.96 -13.70
N PHE A 22 13.97 -9.37 -12.57
CA PHE A 22 14.77 -9.34 -11.35
C PHE A 22 15.22 -10.72 -10.84
N PRO A 23 14.38 -11.79 -10.86
CA PRO A 23 14.78 -13.13 -10.41
C PRO A 23 15.96 -13.73 -11.19
N MET A 24 16.22 -13.24 -12.42
CA MET A 24 17.33 -13.73 -13.26
C MET A 24 18.70 -13.24 -12.76
N PHE A 25 18.73 -12.14 -12.01
CA PHE A 25 19.95 -11.48 -11.56
C PHE A 25 20.24 -11.66 -10.06
N THR A 26 19.25 -12.17 -9.29
CA THR A 26 19.34 -12.14 -7.83
C THR A 26 19.09 -13.52 -7.24
N GLY A 27 19.80 -13.85 -6.17
CA GLY A 27 19.58 -15.09 -5.41
C GLY A 27 18.30 -15.10 -4.59
N SER A 28 18.06 -16.19 -3.87
CA SER A 28 16.84 -16.43 -3.07
C SER A 28 16.52 -15.32 -2.07
N PHE A 29 17.52 -14.74 -1.42
CA PHE A 29 17.37 -13.62 -0.48
C PHE A 29 16.77 -12.37 -1.15
N GLY A 30 17.27 -11.98 -2.31
CA GLY A 30 16.75 -10.82 -3.03
C GLY A 30 15.33 -11.02 -3.53
N MET A 31 15.00 -12.24 -4.00
CA MET A 31 13.62 -12.59 -4.39
C MET A 31 12.67 -12.50 -3.19
N ASP A 32 13.10 -12.97 -2.02
CA ASP A 32 12.30 -12.92 -0.79
C ASP A 32 12.02 -11.48 -0.34
N LEU A 33 13.05 -10.65 -0.35
CA LEU A 33 12.93 -9.22 -0.01
C LEU A 33 12.00 -8.49 -0.97
N VAL A 34 12.18 -8.65 -2.29
CA VAL A 34 11.33 -7.96 -3.27
C VAL A 34 9.89 -8.48 -3.23
N SER A 35 9.67 -9.78 -2.97
CA SER A 35 8.31 -10.33 -2.75
C SER A 35 7.63 -9.64 -1.58
N LYS A 36 8.33 -9.45 -0.47
CA LYS A 36 7.82 -8.72 0.69
C LYS A 36 7.48 -7.26 0.36
N ILE A 37 8.35 -6.59 -0.39
CA ILE A 37 8.10 -5.21 -0.85
C ILE A 37 6.88 -5.15 -1.76
N MET A 38 6.70 -6.10 -2.68
CA MET A 38 5.53 -6.17 -3.55
C MET A 38 4.22 -6.37 -2.76
N ILE A 39 4.24 -7.17 -1.69
CA ILE A 39 3.08 -7.35 -0.80
C ILE A 39 2.74 -6.02 -0.10
N TYR A 40 3.74 -5.33 0.45
CA TYR A 40 3.52 -4.00 1.02
C TYR A 40 3.07 -2.96 -0.03
N ALA A 41 3.49 -3.09 -1.27
CA ALA A 41 3.00 -2.25 -2.36
C ALA A 41 1.50 -2.49 -2.65
N ILE A 42 1.03 -3.74 -2.64
CA ILE A 42 -0.41 -4.07 -2.72
C ILE A 42 -1.15 -3.44 -1.54
N PHE A 43 -0.59 -3.55 -0.34
CA PHE A 43 -1.17 -2.97 0.87
C PHE A 43 -1.20 -1.43 0.81
N ALA A 44 -0.15 -0.79 0.32
CA ALA A 44 -0.11 0.66 0.09
C ALA A 44 -1.14 1.11 -0.97
N LEU A 45 -1.30 0.35 -2.06
CA LEU A 45 -2.31 0.60 -3.08
C LEU A 45 -3.74 0.53 -2.52
N SER A 46 -3.99 -0.37 -1.56
CA SER A 46 -5.29 -0.48 -0.91
C SER A 46 -5.63 0.78 -0.11
N LEU A 47 -4.67 1.30 0.66
CA LEU A 47 -4.86 2.53 1.44
C LEU A 47 -4.90 3.78 0.54
N GLU A 48 -4.13 3.80 -0.56
CA GLU A 48 -4.16 4.87 -1.54
C GLU A 48 -5.54 5.04 -2.18
N LEU A 49 -6.28 3.95 -2.39
CA LEU A 49 -7.67 4.01 -2.85
C LEU A 49 -8.54 4.83 -1.88
N LEU A 50 -8.33 4.73 -0.58
CA LEU A 50 -9.07 5.54 0.40
C LEU A 50 -8.52 6.96 0.52
N VAL A 51 -7.27 7.10 0.89
CA VAL A 51 -6.67 8.41 1.18
C VAL A 51 -6.56 9.23 -0.10
N GLY A 52 -6.06 8.62 -1.17
CA GLY A 52 -5.80 9.29 -2.44
C GLY A 52 -7.05 9.63 -3.23
N SER A 53 -8.11 8.81 -3.19
CA SER A 53 -9.30 9.05 -4.02
C SER A 53 -10.50 9.58 -3.25
N THR A 54 -10.63 9.31 -1.94
CA THR A 54 -11.76 9.79 -1.13
C THR A 54 -11.39 10.82 -0.06
N GLY A 55 -10.10 10.94 0.27
CA GLY A 55 -9.63 11.79 1.37
C GLY A 55 -9.87 11.19 2.77
N LEU A 56 -10.23 9.92 2.86
CA LEU A 56 -10.50 9.23 4.12
C LEU A 56 -9.21 8.59 4.65
N VAL A 57 -8.64 9.16 5.71
CA VAL A 57 -7.47 8.59 6.39
C VAL A 57 -7.93 7.49 7.34
N CYS A 58 -7.56 6.23 7.05
CA CYS A 58 -7.95 5.05 7.83
C CYS A 58 -6.74 4.50 8.59
N PHE A 59 -6.85 4.36 9.92
CA PHE A 59 -5.86 3.67 10.76
C PHE A 59 -6.25 2.23 11.09
N GLY A 60 -7.35 1.75 10.51
CA GLY A 60 -7.82 0.37 10.64
C GLY A 60 -7.30 -0.57 9.57
N GLN A 61 -6.44 -0.11 8.67
CA GLN A 61 -6.05 -0.88 7.47
C GLN A 61 -5.31 -2.18 7.81
N ALA A 62 -4.50 -2.18 8.88
CA ALA A 62 -3.79 -3.36 9.35
C ALA A 62 -4.73 -4.48 9.82
N ALA A 63 -5.91 -4.17 10.36
CA ALA A 63 -6.87 -5.18 10.74
C ALA A 63 -7.37 -5.99 9.53
N PHE A 64 -7.65 -5.34 8.40
CA PHE A 64 -8.06 -6.03 7.16
C PHE A 64 -6.94 -6.90 6.61
N PHE A 65 -5.69 -6.41 6.67
CA PHE A 65 -4.50 -7.18 6.34
C PHE A 65 -4.38 -8.42 7.22
N GLY A 66 -4.44 -8.26 8.54
CA GLY A 66 -4.34 -9.37 9.47
C GLY A 66 -5.47 -10.38 9.32
N ILE A 67 -6.74 -9.94 9.13
CA ILE A 67 -7.86 -10.86 8.88
C ILE A 67 -7.58 -11.72 7.65
N GLY A 68 -7.09 -11.14 6.54
CA GLY A 68 -6.71 -11.92 5.36
C GLY A 68 -5.61 -12.93 5.65
N ALA A 69 -4.61 -12.54 6.47
CA ALA A 69 -3.52 -13.41 6.89
C ALA A 69 -4.00 -14.57 7.79
N TYR A 70 -4.81 -14.26 8.81
CA TYR A 70 -5.34 -15.28 9.73
C TYR A 70 -6.29 -16.26 9.04
N ILE A 71 -7.14 -15.80 8.15
CA ILE A 71 -8.03 -16.69 7.37
C ILE A 71 -7.20 -17.68 6.53
N ALA A 72 -6.07 -17.23 5.96
CA ALA A 72 -5.18 -18.10 5.20
C ALA A 72 -4.65 -19.27 6.04
N VAL A 73 -4.34 -19.02 7.31
CA VAL A 73 -3.78 -20.04 8.22
C VAL A 73 -4.89 -20.88 8.86
N LEU A 74 -5.94 -20.25 9.39
CA LEU A 74 -7.02 -20.94 10.11
C LEU A 74 -7.83 -21.90 9.24
N LEU A 75 -7.99 -21.59 7.96
CA LEU A 75 -8.73 -22.44 7.02
C LEU A 75 -7.82 -23.38 6.22
N SER A 76 -6.51 -23.34 6.46
CA SER A 76 -5.58 -24.28 5.85
C SER A 76 -5.57 -25.59 6.64
N PRO A 77 -5.83 -26.77 6.01
CA PRO A 77 -5.73 -28.06 6.67
C PRO A 77 -4.31 -28.33 7.16
N GLU A 78 -4.19 -29.11 8.25
CA GLU A 78 -2.88 -29.46 8.81
C GLU A 78 -2.12 -30.53 8.00
N SER A 79 -2.85 -31.40 7.30
CA SER A 79 -2.29 -32.61 6.65
C SER A 79 -2.19 -32.52 5.13
N GLU A 80 -2.90 -31.55 4.49
CA GLU A 80 -2.93 -31.41 3.04
C GLU A 80 -2.79 -29.95 2.62
N PRO A 81 -2.15 -29.66 1.46
CA PRO A 81 -2.08 -28.30 0.96
C PRO A 81 -3.49 -27.78 0.59
N ALA A 82 -3.91 -26.68 1.18
CA ALA A 82 -5.18 -26.06 0.86
C ALA A 82 -5.24 -25.64 -0.62
N SER A 83 -6.41 -25.75 -1.22
CA SER A 83 -6.62 -25.24 -2.58
C SER A 83 -6.62 -23.71 -2.58
N LEU A 84 -5.67 -23.11 -3.31
CA LEU A 84 -5.55 -21.66 -3.47
C LEU A 84 -6.82 -21.04 -4.07
N LEU A 85 -7.53 -21.79 -4.94
CA LEU A 85 -8.71 -21.31 -5.67
C LEU A 85 -9.87 -20.89 -4.77
N TRP A 86 -10.05 -21.54 -3.64
CA TRP A 86 -11.11 -21.17 -2.71
C TRP A 86 -10.58 -20.37 -1.52
N LEU A 87 -9.36 -20.66 -1.04
CA LEU A 87 -8.80 -20.03 0.15
C LEU A 87 -8.56 -18.53 -0.05
N LEU A 88 -7.99 -18.14 -1.20
CA LEU A 88 -7.73 -16.74 -1.51
C LEU A 88 -9.03 -15.92 -1.63
N PRO A 89 -10.07 -16.32 -2.40
CA PRO A 89 -11.35 -15.60 -2.42
C PRO A 89 -12.00 -15.49 -1.03
N VAL A 90 -11.95 -16.53 -0.22
CA VAL A 90 -12.52 -16.52 1.13
C VAL A 90 -11.79 -15.51 2.01
N ALA A 91 -10.45 -15.47 1.99
CA ALA A 91 -9.68 -14.50 2.75
C ALA A 91 -9.99 -13.04 2.32
N VAL A 92 -10.08 -12.79 1.01
CA VAL A 92 -10.41 -11.47 0.45
C VAL A 92 -11.85 -11.07 0.81
N LEU A 93 -12.81 -12.01 0.73
CA LEU A 93 -14.21 -11.74 1.08
C LEU A 93 -14.39 -11.52 2.59
N ALA A 94 -13.70 -12.28 3.45
CA ALA A 94 -13.78 -12.09 4.89
C ALA A 94 -13.24 -10.72 5.31
N ALA A 95 -12.09 -10.31 4.78
CA ALA A 95 -11.54 -8.97 5.00
C ALA A 95 -12.47 -7.87 4.45
N GLY A 96 -13.07 -8.10 3.28
CA GLY A 96 -14.05 -7.20 2.67
C GLY A 96 -15.34 -7.09 3.49
N LEU A 97 -15.85 -8.20 4.02
CA LEU A 97 -17.04 -8.22 4.87
C LEU A 97 -16.79 -7.46 6.19
N TYR A 98 -15.64 -7.69 6.82
CA TYR A 98 -15.25 -6.93 8.01
C TYR A 98 -15.12 -5.43 7.67
N ALA A 99 -14.50 -5.09 6.55
CA ALA A 99 -14.40 -3.72 6.07
C ALA A 99 -15.78 -3.11 5.78
N LEU A 100 -16.72 -3.88 5.25
CA LEU A 100 -18.11 -3.43 5.03
C LEU A 100 -18.77 -3.03 6.35
N VAL A 101 -18.66 -3.88 7.38
CA VAL A 101 -19.24 -3.63 8.70
C VAL A 101 -18.59 -2.41 9.35
N VAL A 102 -17.25 -2.37 9.41
CA VAL A 102 -16.51 -1.25 9.98
C VAL A 102 -16.79 0.04 9.22
N GLY A 103 -16.80 -0.02 7.88
CA GLY A 103 -17.08 1.12 7.01
C GLY A 103 -18.49 1.65 7.20
N ALA A 104 -19.49 0.76 7.31
CA ALA A 104 -20.89 1.16 7.52
C ALA A 104 -21.09 1.96 8.82
N LEU A 105 -20.33 1.64 9.85
CA LEU A 105 -20.39 2.35 11.13
C LEU A 105 -19.49 3.60 11.12
N SER A 106 -18.24 3.47 10.67
CA SER A 106 -17.24 4.54 10.73
C SER A 106 -17.54 5.70 9.79
N LEU A 107 -18.13 5.46 8.60
CA LEU A 107 -18.45 6.52 7.64
C LEU A 107 -19.58 7.47 8.08
N ARG A 108 -20.22 7.16 9.20
CA ARG A 108 -21.18 8.09 9.85
C ARG A 108 -20.44 9.23 10.60
N THR A 109 -19.17 9.02 10.89
CA THR A 109 -18.29 10.00 11.54
C THR A 109 -17.44 10.75 10.50
N LYS A 110 -16.82 11.87 10.86
CA LYS A 110 -16.01 12.70 9.95
C LYS A 110 -14.71 13.16 10.61
N GLY A 111 -13.69 13.40 9.80
CA GLY A 111 -12.42 13.95 10.24
C GLY A 111 -11.71 13.04 11.27
N VAL A 112 -11.26 13.61 12.38
CA VAL A 112 -10.52 12.89 13.42
C VAL A 112 -11.34 11.77 14.06
N TYR A 113 -12.66 11.95 14.20
CA TYR A 113 -13.54 10.90 14.76
C TYR A 113 -13.57 9.65 13.88
N PHE A 114 -13.50 9.81 12.55
CA PHE A 114 -13.40 8.67 11.63
C PHE A 114 -12.09 7.88 11.86
N ILE A 115 -10.97 8.59 12.03
CA ILE A 115 -9.67 7.97 12.31
C ILE A 115 -9.72 7.19 13.63
N MET A 116 -10.27 7.78 14.70
CA MET A 116 -10.38 7.14 16.00
C MET A 116 -11.28 5.90 15.98
N VAL A 117 -12.42 5.96 15.29
CA VAL A 117 -13.36 4.83 15.19
C VAL A 117 -12.73 3.67 14.40
N THR A 118 -12.06 3.96 13.29
CA THR A 118 -11.37 2.91 12.51
C THR A 118 -10.21 2.29 13.29
N LEU A 119 -9.47 3.09 14.08
CA LEU A 119 -8.45 2.60 15.00
C LEU A 119 -9.05 1.70 16.09
N ALA A 120 -10.18 2.10 16.71
CA ALA A 120 -10.85 1.31 17.74
C ALA A 120 -11.28 -0.06 17.21
N PHE A 121 -11.90 -0.13 16.02
CA PHE A 121 -12.24 -1.41 15.39
C PHE A 121 -11.01 -2.25 15.06
N ALA A 122 -9.90 -1.64 14.65
CA ALA A 122 -8.65 -2.37 14.43
C ALA A 122 -8.11 -2.98 15.72
N GLN A 123 -8.14 -2.23 16.83
CA GLN A 123 -7.73 -2.74 18.12
C GLN A 123 -8.67 -3.83 18.65
N MET A 124 -9.99 -3.72 18.39
CA MET A 124 -10.92 -4.82 18.71
C MET A 124 -10.53 -6.11 17.96
N ALA A 125 -10.24 -6.03 16.66
CA ALA A 125 -9.80 -7.19 15.89
C ALA A 125 -8.46 -7.76 16.41
N TYR A 126 -7.51 -6.87 16.75
CA TYR A 126 -6.24 -7.23 17.35
C TYR A 126 -6.44 -8.03 18.65
N PHE A 127 -7.22 -7.50 19.60
CA PHE A 127 -7.44 -8.15 20.90
C PHE A 127 -8.26 -9.44 20.78
N VAL A 128 -9.20 -9.52 19.85
CA VAL A 128 -9.91 -10.78 19.58
C VAL A 128 -8.93 -11.89 19.20
N VAL A 129 -7.94 -11.58 18.36
CA VAL A 129 -6.96 -12.58 17.92
C VAL A 129 -5.90 -12.82 19.00
N HIS A 130 -5.45 -11.77 19.71
CA HIS A 130 -4.42 -11.84 20.73
C HIS A 130 -4.88 -12.58 21.99
N ASP A 131 -6.11 -12.32 22.46
CA ASP A 131 -6.59 -12.81 23.75
C ASP A 131 -7.38 -14.12 23.63
N THR A 132 -7.64 -14.60 22.40
CA THR A 132 -8.35 -15.86 22.18
C THR A 132 -7.41 -16.98 21.68
N PRO A 133 -7.70 -18.23 22.02
CA PRO A 133 -6.95 -19.39 21.49
C PRO A 133 -6.98 -19.49 19.95
N LEU A 134 -7.99 -18.87 19.30
CA LEU A 134 -8.17 -18.87 17.84
C LEU A 134 -6.97 -18.25 17.10
N GLY A 135 -6.30 -17.25 17.72
CA GLY A 135 -5.16 -16.55 17.12
C GLY A 135 -3.80 -17.11 17.53
N GLY A 136 -3.74 -18.19 18.32
CA GLY A 136 -2.50 -18.67 18.91
C GLY A 136 -1.93 -17.76 20.00
N GLY A 137 -2.74 -16.80 20.49
CA GLY A 137 -2.30 -15.79 21.48
C GLY A 137 -1.19 -14.88 20.96
N SER A 138 -0.31 -14.45 21.85
CA SER A 138 0.86 -13.63 21.51
C SER A 138 1.86 -14.32 20.58
N ASP A 139 1.89 -15.64 20.60
CA ASP A 139 2.90 -16.45 19.90
C ASP A 139 2.59 -16.64 18.41
N GLY A 140 1.33 -16.39 18.01
CA GLY A 140 0.88 -16.53 16.63
C GLY A 140 0.71 -17.99 16.19
N ILE A 141 0.45 -18.20 14.90
CA ILE A 141 0.20 -19.50 14.30
C ILE A 141 1.09 -19.71 13.07
N TYR A 142 1.62 -20.91 12.92
CA TYR A 142 2.36 -21.32 11.73
C TYR A 142 1.43 -21.93 10.68
N LEU A 143 1.73 -21.65 9.42
CA LEU A 143 1.11 -22.31 8.28
C LEU A 143 1.85 -23.62 8.02
N ASN A 144 1.23 -24.77 8.30
CA ASN A 144 1.88 -26.08 8.17
C ASN A 144 2.23 -26.41 6.71
N MET A 145 1.32 -26.13 5.78
CA MET A 145 1.54 -26.36 4.35
C MET A 145 1.10 -25.15 3.53
N LYS A 146 1.94 -24.75 2.57
CA LYS A 146 1.60 -23.65 1.66
C LYS A 146 0.48 -24.07 0.71
N PRO A 147 -0.49 -23.19 0.42
CA PRO A 147 -1.58 -23.49 -0.51
C PRO A 147 -1.04 -23.82 -1.91
N ALA A 148 -1.70 -24.73 -2.59
CA ALA A 148 -1.35 -25.15 -3.95
C ALA A 148 -2.49 -24.89 -4.93
N LEU A 149 -2.16 -24.57 -6.18
CA LEU A 149 -3.10 -24.47 -7.29
C LEU A 149 -3.16 -25.82 -8.02
N GLY A 150 -3.80 -26.81 -7.39
CA GLY A 150 -3.80 -28.20 -7.90
C GLY A 150 -2.38 -28.81 -7.94
N SER A 151 -2.13 -29.68 -8.93
CA SER A 151 -0.82 -30.29 -9.14
C SER A 151 0.15 -29.41 -9.93
N LEU A 152 -0.33 -28.32 -10.55
CA LEU A 152 0.42 -27.52 -11.53
C LEU A 152 1.30 -26.41 -10.91
N ILE A 153 0.85 -25.77 -9.86
CA ILE A 153 1.58 -24.65 -9.23
C ILE A 153 1.63 -24.88 -7.72
N ARG A 154 2.79 -25.24 -7.22
CA ARG A 154 3.09 -25.24 -5.78
C ARG A 154 3.78 -23.93 -5.41
N LEU A 155 3.24 -23.21 -4.45
CA LEU A 155 3.82 -21.98 -3.92
C LEU A 155 5.02 -22.24 -2.97
N ASP A 156 5.51 -23.48 -2.93
CA ASP A 156 6.65 -23.86 -2.11
C ASP A 156 7.97 -23.27 -2.63
N SER A 157 8.08 -23.09 -3.96
CA SER A 157 9.29 -22.53 -4.54
C SER A 157 9.29 -20.99 -4.40
N PRO A 158 10.44 -20.39 -4.01
CA PRO A 158 10.57 -18.92 -3.93
C PRO A 158 10.22 -18.21 -5.25
N VAL A 159 10.55 -18.84 -6.37
CA VAL A 159 10.29 -18.32 -7.72
C VAL A 159 8.79 -18.29 -8.02
N ALA A 160 8.07 -19.39 -7.70
CA ALA A 160 6.62 -19.45 -7.92
C ALA A 160 5.88 -18.39 -7.06
N MET A 161 6.28 -18.25 -5.79
CA MET A 161 5.72 -17.24 -4.89
C MET A 161 6.00 -15.83 -5.38
N TYR A 162 7.20 -15.57 -5.89
CA TYR A 162 7.58 -14.28 -6.47
C TYR A 162 6.68 -13.89 -7.65
N PHE A 163 6.56 -14.76 -8.65
CA PHE A 163 5.74 -14.49 -9.83
C PHE A 163 4.24 -14.42 -9.50
N PHE A 164 3.77 -15.22 -8.55
CA PHE A 164 2.40 -15.13 -8.07
C PHE A 164 2.11 -13.78 -7.40
N THR A 165 2.99 -13.32 -6.53
CA THR A 165 2.89 -12.01 -5.90
C THR A 165 2.96 -10.87 -6.91
N LEU A 166 3.86 -10.98 -7.90
CA LEU A 166 3.96 -10.02 -9.00
C LEU A 166 2.66 -9.97 -9.83
N ALA A 167 2.10 -11.13 -10.16
CA ALA A 167 0.83 -11.20 -10.89
C ALA A 167 -0.31 -10.54 -10.10
N CYS A 168 -0.41 -10.78 -8.80
CA CYS A 168 -1.38 -10.12 -7.92
C CYS A 168 -1.17 -8.61 -7.87
N LEU A 169 0.09 -8.14 -7.77
CA LEU A 169 0.41 -6.71 -7.76
C LEU A 169 -0.01 -6.03 -9.08
N VAL A 170 0.32 -6.63 -10.22
CA VAL A 170 -0.08 -6.12 -11.54
C VAL A 170 -1.61 -6.09 -11.68
N LEU A 171 -2.28 -7.16 -11.26
CA LEU A 171 -3.74 -7.26 -11.31
C LEU A 171 -4.41 -6.16 -10.46
N VAL A 172 -3.96 -5.98 -9.21
CA VAL A 172 -4.48 -4.93 -8.31
C VAL A 172 -4.20 -3.55 -8.89
N PHE A 173 -3.00 -3.31 -9.39
CA PHE A 173 -2.64 -2.02 -9.98
C PHE A 173 -3.51 -1.69 -11.21
N VAL A 174 -3.68 -2.64 -12.14
CA VAL A 174 -4.52 -2.47 -13.34
C VAL A 174 -5.99 -2.30 -12.93
N PHE A 175 -6.48 -3.11 -12.01
CA PHE A 175 -7.84 -2.99 -11.48
C PHE A 175 -8.10 -1.59 -10.93
N LEU A 176 -7.23 -1.08 -10.06
CA LEU A 176 -7.36 0.27 -9.49
C LEU A 176 -7.22 1.36 -10.54
N ALA A 177 -6.32 1.20 -11.51
CA ALA A 177 -6.14 2.15 -12.61
C ALA A 177 -7.40 2.26 -13.49
N VAL A 178 -8.06 1.14 -13.78
CA VAL A 178 -9.34 1.10 -14.51
C VAL A 178 -10.47 1.66 -13.65
N LEU A 179 -10.54 1.24 -12.37
CA LEU A 179 -11.56 1.69 -11.42
C LEU A 179 -11.56 3.21 -11.26
N LEU A 180 -10.38 3.82 -11.07
CA LEU A 180 -10.25 5.27 -10.89
C LEU A 180 -10.56 6.07 -12.16
N ARG A 181 -10.44 5.48 -13.34
CA ARG A 181 -10.85 6.08 -14.63
C ARG A 181 -12.34 5.94 -14.92
N SER A 182 -13.03 5.04 -14.26
CA SER A 182 -14.45 4.77 -14.42
C SER A 182 -15.33 5.91 -13.91
N ARG A 183 -16.65 5.77 -14.07
CA ARG A 183 -17.64 6.69 -13.47
C ARG A 183 -17.55 6.70 -11.94
N PHE A 184 -17.26 5.53 -11.35
CA PHE A 184 -17.08 5.38 -9.91
C PHE A 184 -15.88 6.21 -9.40
N GLY A 185 -14.71 6.10 -10.04
CA GLY A 185 -13.52 6.86 -9.64
C GLY A 185 -13.71 8.39 -9.78
N ARG A 186 -14.41 8.83 -10.85
CA ARG A 186 -14.74 10.25 -11.01
C ARG A 186 -15.68 10.76 -9.92
N ALA A 187 -16.64 9.94 -9.48
CA ALA A 187 -17.52 10.27 -8.36
C ALA A 187 -16.73 10.40 -7.05
N LEU A 188 -15.80 9.48 -6.75
CA LEU A 188 -14.93 9.58 -5.58
C LEU A 188 -14.08 10.85 -5.60
N ALA A 189 -13.49 11.20 -6.74
CA ALA A 189 -12.72 12.44 -6.90
C ALA A 189 -13.58 13.68 -6.64
N GLY A 190 -14.82 13.72 -7.11
CA GLY A 190 -15.77 14.80 -6.81
C GLY A 190 -16.10 14.89 -5.32
N ILE A 191 -16.31 13.76 -4.64
CA ILE A 191 -16.55 13.67 -3.20
C ILE A 191 -15.34 14.19 -2.41
N ARG A 192 -14.11 13.83 -2.82
CA ARG A 192 -12.87 14.30 -2.20
C ARG A 192 -12.74 15.83 -2.25
N VAL A 193 -13.09 16.44 -3.39
CA VAL A 193 -12.98 17.88 -3.57
C VAL A 193 -14.01 18.63 -2.71
N ASN A 194 -15.28 18.23 -2.79
CA ASN A 194 -16.34 18.84 -1.99
C ASN A 194 -17.57 17.92 -1.89
N GLU A 195 -17.67 17.21 -0.77
CA GLU A 195 -18.78 16.29 -0.51
C GLU A 195 -20.13 16.99 -0.42
N GLN A 196 -20.17 18.21 0.17
CA GLN A 196 -21.44 18.95 0.30
C GLN A 196 -21.98 19.37 -1.07
N ARG A 197 -21.13 19.81 -1.98
CA ARG A 197 -21.53 20.16 -3.35
C ARG A 197 -22.08 18.94 -4.09
N MET A 198 -21.44 17.77 -3.95
CA MET A 198 -21.94 16.53 -4.55
C MET A 198 -23.31 16.13 -4.01
N ARG A 199 -23.55 16.32 -2.72
CA ARG A 199 -24.87 16.08 -2.10
C ARG A 199 -25.92 17.08 -2.58
N ALA A 200 -25.55 18.35 -2.71
CA ALA A 200 -26.47 19.41 -3.20
C ALA A 200 -26.94 19.13 -4.63
N THR A 201 -26.15 18.44 -5.46
CA THR A 201 -26.56 17.98 -6.80
C THR A 201 -27.38 16.69 -6.80
N GLY A 202 -27.83 16.21 -5.62
CA GLY A 202 -28.64 15.00 -5.48
C GLY A 202 -27.83 13.68 -5.48
N PHE A 203 -26.50 13.75 -5.41
CA PHE A 203 -25.65 12.58 -5.46
C PHE A 203 -25.49 11.93 -4.08
N SER A 204 -25.83 10.65 -3.94
CA SER A 204 -25.66 9.89 -2.70
C SER A 204 -24.19 9.51 -2.49
N THR A 205 -23.46 10.21 -1.61
CA THR A 205 -22.03 10.03 -1.41
C THR A 205 -21.68 8.81 -0.55
N TYR A 206 -22.56 8.42 0.36
CA TYR A 206 -22.32 7.33 1.32
C TYR A 206 -22.04 5.97 0.66
N PRO A 207 -22.87 5.43 -0.27
CA PRO A 207 -22.62 4.13 -0.87
C PRO A 207 -21.31 4.09 -1.67
N TYR A 208 -20.89 5.19 -2.29
CA TYR A 208 -19.62 5.27 -3.01
C TYR A 208 -18.42 5.19 -2.05
N LYS A 209 -18.49 5.90 -0.91
CA LYS A 209 -17.45 5.81 0.12
C LYS A 209 -17.40 4.42 0.75
N LEU A 210 -18.57 3.83 1.02
CA LEU A 210 -18.65 2.48 1.59
C LEU A 210 -18.08 1.43 0.62
N ALA A 211 -18.42 1.50 -0.66
CA ALA A 211 -17.86 0.61 -1.67
C ALA A 211 -16.34 0.78 -1.80
N ALA A 212 -15.82 2.00 -1.80
CA ALA A 212 -14.38 2.25 -1.82
C ALA A 212 -13.68 1.68 -0.56
N PHE A 213 -14.30 1.83 0.61
CA PHE A 213 -13.80 1.30 1.88
C PHE A 213 -13.75 -0.23 1.87
N THR A 214 -14.82 -0.88 1.42
CA THR A 214 -14.91 -2.36 1.30
C THR A 214 -13.87 -2.89 0.31
N LEU A 215 -13.75 -2.27 -0.87
CA LEU A 215 -12.73 -2.65 -1.87
C LEU A 215 -11.31 -2.49 -1.32
N SER A 216 -11.04 -1.40 -0.62
CA SER A 216 -9.75 -1.17 0.03
C SER A 216 -9.44 -2.26 1.06
N GLY A 217 -10.39 -2.59 1.94
CA GLY A 217 -10.23 -3.68 2.91
C GLY A 217 -10.03 -5.04 2.26
N SER A 218 -10.75 -5.33 1.17
CA SER A 218 -10.57 -6.57 0.40
C SER A 218 -9.16 -6.68 -0.19
N ILE A 219 -8.62 -5.59 -0.76
CA ILE A 219 -7.26 -5.56 -1.30
C ILE A 219 -6.22 -5.68 -0.17
N ALA A 220 -6.46 -5.05 0.98
CA ALA A 220 -5.61 -5.22 2.16
C ALA A 220 -5.60 -6.68 2.65
N GLY A 221 -6.76 -7.35 2.66
CA GLY A 221 -6.88 -8.78 2.96
C GLY A 221 -6.12 -9.67 1.98
N LEU A 222 -6.13 -9.34 0.68
CA LEU A 222 -5.30 -10.00 -0.31
C LEU A 222 -3.80 -9.87 0.02
N ALA A 223 -3.34 -8.68 0.39
CA ALA A 223 -1.96 -8.47 0.79
C ALA A 223 -1.59 -9.27 2.04
N GLY A 224 -2.49 -9.33 3.03
CA GLY A 224 -2.31 -10.15 4.23
C GLY A 224 -2.25 -11.64 3.93
N PHE A 225 -3.13 -12.15 3.07
CA PHE A 225 -3.09 -13.52 2.59
C PHE A 225 -1.74 -13.87 1.95
N LEU A 226 -1.26 -13.02 1.03
CA LEU A 226 0.04 -13.22 0.37
C LEU A 226 1.20 -13.20 1.37
N PHE A 227 1.11 -12.35 2.38
CA PHE A 227 2.12 -12.27 3.44
C PHE A 227 2.16 -13.56 4.26
N ALA A 228 1.01 -14.07 4.69
CA ALA A 228 0.91 -15.32 5.45
C ALA A 228 1.45 -16.53 4.67
N VAL A 229 1.12 -16.63 3.37
CA VAL A 229 1.59 -17.72 2.50
C VAL A 229 3.11 -17.61 2.25
N LYS A 230 3.63 -16.37 2.13
CA LYS A 230 5.06 -16.14 1.93
C LYS A 230 5.88 -16.49 3.18
N ASP A 231 5.54 -15.89 4.31
CA ASP A 231 6.32 -16.03 5.54
C ASP A 231 6.03 -17.36 6.26
N GLY A 232 4.87 -18.00 6.00
CA GLY A 232 4.46 -19.23 6.67
C GLY A 232 4.12 -19.05 8.15
N PHE A 233 3.94 -17.82 8.61
CA PHE A 233 3.69 -17.47 9.99
C PHE A 233 2.83 -16.21 10.09
N VAL A 234 1.89 -16.21 11.04
CA VAL A 234 1.05 -15.05 11.35
C VAL A 234 1.05 -14.79 12.86
N ASN A 235 1.12 -13.52 13.23
CA ASN A 235 1.03 -13.08 14.61
C ASN A 235 0.09 -11.86 14.74
N PRO A 236 -0.43 -11.56 15.95
CA PRO A 236 -1.31 -10.42 16.15
C PRO A 236 -0.68 -9.07 15.78
N GLU A 237 0.65 -8.94 15.88
CA GLU A 237 1.37 -7.71 15.51
C GLU A 237 1.06 -7.21 14.09
N MET A 238 0.65 -8.12 13.19
CA MET A 238 0.20 -7.77 11.83
C MET A 238 -1.07 -6.93 11.80
N MET A 239 -1.85 -6.90 12.89
CA MET A 239 -3.05 -6.08 13.04
C MET A 239 -2.77 -4.78 13.81
N SER A 240 -1.52 -4.54 14.22
CA SER A 240 -1.16 -3.39 15.03
C SER A 240 -1.36 -2.06 14.29
N TRP A 241 -1.68 -1.01 15.04
CA TRP A 241 -1.81 0.34 14.49
C TRP A 241 -0.48 0.86 13.93
N HIS A 242 0.65 0.35 14.40
CA HIS A 242 1.97 0.66 13.85
C HIS A 242 2.09 0.28 12.37
N LEU A 243 1.55 -0.89 11.98
CA LEU A 243 1.55 -1.31 10.58
C LEU A 243 0.65 -0.41 9.72
N SER A 244 -0.51 0.01 10.23
CA SER A 244 -1.35 1.00 9.55
C SER A 244 -0.63 2.34 9.38
N GLY A 245 0.11 2.79 10.40
CA GLY A 245 0.94 3.98 10.34
C GLY A 245 2.07 3.87 9.31
N ALA A 246 2.76 2.74 9.28
CA ALA A 246 3.83 2.49 8.30
C ALA A 246 3.33 2.58 6.86
N VAL A 247 2.17 1.99 6.56
CA VAL A 247 1.58 2.06 5.21
C VAL A 247 1.13 3.48 4.86
N LEU A 248 0.61 4.22 5.83
CA LEU A 248 0.29 5.64 5.62
C LEU A 248 1.55 6.45 5.26
N VAL A 249 2.67 6.19 5.95
CA VAL A 249 3.96 6.82 5.62
C VAL A 249 4.43 6.43 4.22
N MET A 250 4.27 5.17 3.81
CA MET A 250 4.62 4.72 2.45
C MET A 250 3.89 5.54 1.38
N ILE A 251 2.59 5.75 1.51
CA ILE A 251 1.83 6.52 0.52
C ILE A 251 2.14 8.02 0.57
N ILE A 252 2.43 8.59 1.74
CA ILE A 252 2.84 9.99 1.88
C ILE A 252 4.21 10.19 1.22
N LEU A 253 5.18 9.32 1.52
CA LEU A 253 6.52 9.37 0.94
C LEU A 253 6.49 9.25 -0.58
N GLY A 254 5.62 8.39 -1.10
CA GLY A 254 5.43 8.21 -2.54
C GLY A 254 4.75 9.38 -3.24
N GLY A 255 3.80 10.02 -2.56
CA GLY A 255 2.97 11.12 -3.07
C GLY A 255 1.51 10.75 -3.20
N LEU A 256 0.68 11.34 -2.33
CA LEU A 256 -0.76 11.10 -2.22
C LEU A 256 -1.52 11.45 -3.51
N GLY A 257 -2.52 10.65 -3.85
CA GLY A 257 -3.38 10.84 -5.01
C GLY A 257 -2.85 10.22 -6.30
N HIS A 258 -1.78 9.41 -6.22
CA HIS A 258 -1.17 8.79 -7.38
C HIS A 258 -0.86 7.31 -7.12
N LEU A 259 -1.51 6.38 -7.82
CA LEU A 259 -1.23 4.93 -7.69
C LEU A 259 0.27 4.60 -7.86
N ARG A 260 0.97 5.32 -8.75
CA ARG A 260 2.42 5.16 -8.92
C ARG A 260 3.20 5.64 -7.71
N GLY A 261 2.66 6.65 -7.01
CA GLY A 261 3.20 7.11 -5.74
C GLY A 261 3.20 6.01 -4.71
N ALA A 262 2.08 5.33 -4.52
CA ALA A 262 1.99 4.23 -3.57
C ALA A 262 3.01 3.12 -3.86
N LEU A 263 3.22 2.75 -5.15
CA LEU A 263 4.26 1.78 -5.53
C LEU A 263 5.66 2.28 -5.17
N ILE A 264 6.03 3.48 -5.64
CA ILE A 264 7.36 4.06 -5.39
C ILE A 264 7.61 4.24 -3.90
N GLY A 265 6.59 4.70 -3.16
CA GLY A 265 6.70 4.91 -1.73
C GLY A 265 6.86 3.62 -0.93
N ALA A 266 6.17 2.54 -1.30
CA ALA A 266 6.34 1.23 -0.67
C ALA A 266 7.75 0.68 -0.91
N PHE A 267 8.26 0.77 -2.15
CA PHE A 267 9.62 0.37 -2.47
C PHE A 267 10.66 1.23 -1.75
N ALA A 268 10.50 2.56 -1.79
CA ALA A 268 11.43 3.47 -1.12
C ALA A 268 11.46 3.25 0.39
N PHE A 269 10.30 3.12 1.03
CA PHE A 269 10.20 2.88 2.46
C PHE A 269 10.85 1.56 2.86
N ALA A 270 10.55 0.47 2.15
CA ALA A 270 11.10 -0.84 2.47
C ALA A 270 12.62 -0.92 2.24
N LEU A 271 13.12 -0.31 1.16
CA LEU A 271 14.57 -0.21 0.90
C LEU A 271 15.27 0.64 1.96
N LEU A 272 14.69 1.77 2.38
CA LEU A 272 15.20 2.58 3.48
C LEU A 272 15.23 1.79 4.79
N GLN A 273 14.18 1.04 5.07
CA GLN A 273 14.11 0.19 6.27
C GLN A 273 15.23 -0.86 6.27
N GLU A 274 15.45 -1.54 5.15
CA GLU A 274 16.51 -2.54 5.03
C GLU A 274 17.90 -1.92 5.11
N PHE A 275 18.06 -0.75 4.49
CA PHE A 275 19.32 0.00 4.55
C PHE A 275 19.70 0.36 5.98
N PHE A 276 18.76 0.91 6.79
CA PHE A 276 19.04 1.26 8.19
C PHE A 276 19.19 0.06 9.12
N LYS A 277 18.64 -1.12 8.77
CA LYS A 277 18.84 -2.37 9.50
C LYS A 277 20.16 -3.05 9.21
N SER A 278 20.85 -2.65 8.13
CA SER A 278 22.11 -3.26 7.73
C SER A 278 23.22 -2.98 8.75
N GLU A 279 23.62 -4.02 9.49
CA GLU A 279 24.77 -3.95 10.42
C GLU A 279 26.09 -3.69 9.70
N ALA A 280 26.21 -4.10 8.43
CA ALA A 280 27.39 -3.87 7.62
C ALA A 280 27.66 -2.38 7.37
N VAL A 281 26.60 -1.53 7.35
CA VAL A 281 26.71 -0.08 7.11
C VAL A 281 26.75 0.70 8.42
N PHE A 282 25.91 0.34 9.38
CA PHE A 282 25.66 1.12 10.60
C PHE A 282 26.24 0.49 11.88
N GLY A 283 26.76 -0.75 11.83
CA GLY A 283 27.30 -1.44 13.00
C GLY A 283 26.31 -1.45 14.17
N ASN A 284 26.78 -1.03 15.35
CA ASN A 284 25.92 -0.98 16.56
C ASN A 284 24.73 0.01 16.45
N PHE A 285 24.78 0.96 15.53
CA PHE A 285 23.70 1.94 15.32
C PHE A 285 22.49 1.32 14.62
N ALA A 286 22.65 0.18 13.93
CA ALA A 286 21.56 -0.58 13.31
C ALA A 286 20.48 -0.98 14.33
N LYS A 287 20.79 -1.10 15.63
CA LYS A 287 19.81 -1.34 16.70
C LYS A 287 18.78 -0.21 16.84
N HIS A 288 19.15 1.01 16.43
CA HIS A 288 18.32 2.21 16.48
C HIS A 288 17.77 2.62 15.11
N TRP A 289 17.58 1.65 14.22
CA TRP A 289 17.14 1.89 12.83
C TRP A 289 15.85 2.73 12.72
N HIS A 290 14.96 2.64 13.70
CA HIS A 290 13.72 3.44 13.75
C HIS A 290 14.02 4.94 13.80
N LEU A 291 15.06 5.36 14.52
CA LEU A 291 15.46 6.76 14.61
C LEU A 291 15.96 7.28 13.26
N GLY A 292 16.85 6.52 12.60
CA GLY A 292 17.35 6.86 11.28
C GLY A 292 16.25 6.93 10.23
N LEU A 293 15.36 5.94 10.23
CA LEU A 293 14.20 5.89 9.34
C LEU A 293 13.28 7.09 9.59
N GLY A 294 12.94 7.39 10.85
CA GLY A 294 12.07 8.51 11.22
C GLY A 294 12.63 9.85 10.79
N MET A 295 13.91 10.12 11.05
CA MET A 295 14.56 11.36 10.60
C MET A 295 14.55 11.51 9.07
N THR A 296 14.83 10.40 8.35
CA THR A 296 14.82 10.41 6.88
C THR A 296 13.42 10.69 6.34
N ILE A 297 12.37 10.10 6.94
CA ILE A 297 10.99 10.35 6.55
C ILE A 297 10.61 11.83 6.78
N ILE A 298 10.93 12.38 7.95
CA ILE A 298 10.68 13.81 8.26
C ILE A 298 11.39 14.70 7.25
N ALA A 299 12.66 14.44 6.97
CA ALA A 299 13.42 15.19 5.98
C ALA A 299 12.81 15.05 4.57
N ALA A 300 12.41 13.84 4.18
CA ALA A 300 11.78 13.61 2.88
C ALA A 300 10.45 14.36 2.73
N VAL A 301 9.59 14.34 3.75
CA VAL A 301 8.30 15.05 3.74
C VAL A 301 8.51 16.57 3.73
N ALA A 302 9.49 17.08 4.49
CA ALA A 302 9.80 18.51 4.53
C ALA A 302 10.40 19.03 3.21
N LEU A 303 11.26 18.24 2.56
CA LEU A 303 11.92 18.62 1.32
C LEU A 303 11.08 18.35 0.06
N LEU A 304 10.17 17.36 0.13
CA LEU A 304 9.38 16.86 -1.00
C LEU A 304 7.87 16.87 -0.66
N PRO A 305 7.24 18.05 -0.58
CA PRO A 305 5.83 18.16 -0.16
C PRO A 305 4.84 17.45 -1.09
N HIS A 306 5.25 17.10 -2.32
CA HIS A 306 4.45 16.36 -3.30
C HIS A 306 4.88 14.88 -3.44
N GLY A 307 5.82 14.43 -2.58
CA GLY A 307 6.35 13.07 -2.58
C GLY A 307 7.35 12.78 -3.72
N LEU A 308 7.83 11.53 -3.74
CA LEU A 308 8.87 11.09 -4.69
C LEU A 308 8.41 11.08 -6.16
N VAL A 309 7.11 10.95 -6.43
CA VAL A 309 6.56 10.93 -7.81
C VAL A 309 6.83 12.22 -8.58
N ASP A 310 6.85 13.36 -7.92
CA ASP A 310 7.06 14.66 -8.58
C ASP A 310 8.53 15.13 -8.58
N LEU A 311 9.45 14.34 -8.01
CA LEU A 311 10.90 14.61 -8.03
C LEU A 311 11.45 14.93 -9.44
N PRO A 312 11.12 14.14 -10.50
CA PRO A 312 11.64 14.43 -11.83
C PRO A 312 11.20 15.79 -12.37
N LYS A 313 9.98 16.22 -12.04
CA LYS A 313 9.45 17.53 -12.46
C LYS A 313 10.09 18.68 -11.69
N GLN A 314 10.28 18.52 -10.38
CA GLN A 314 10.93 19.52 -9.53
C GLN A 314 12.40 19.72 -9.90
N LEU A 315 13.14 18.64 -10.17
CA LEU A 315 14.52 18.72 -10.63
C LEU A 315 14.60 19.42 -12.00
N ARG A 316 13.69 19.09 -12.92
CA ARG A 316 13.63 19.73 -14.24
C ARG A 316 13.32 21.23 -14.12
N ALA A 317 12.38 21.61 -13.26
CA ALA A 317 12.03 23.02 -13.03
C ALA A 317 13.19 23.81 -12.40
N ARG A 318 13.95 23.21 -11.48
CA ARG A 318 15.14 23.85 -10.89
C ARG A 318 16.30 23.97 -11.90
N LEU A 319 16.51 22.98 -12.77
CA LEU A 319 17.54 23.01 -13.81
C LEU A 319 17.20 24.06 -14.91
N VAL A 320 15.93 24.17 -15.31
CA VAL A 320 15.49 25.15 -16.31
C VAL A 320 15.39 26.55 -15.72
N GLY A 321 14.96 26.69 -14.46
CA GLY A 321 14.90 27.99 -13.76
C GLY A 321 16.30 28.56 -13.42
N GLY A 322 17.30 27.68 -13.20
CA GLY A 322 18.69 28.09 -13.00
C GLY A 322 19.37 28.63 -14.26
N LEU A 323 18.90 28.21 -15.44
CA LEU A 323 19.42 28.69 -16.74
C LEU A 323 18.81 30.03 -17.18
N SER A 324 17.66 30.44 -16.61
CA SER A 324 16.99 31.72 -16.93
C SER A 324 17.32 32.84 -15.92
N GLY A 325 18.08 32.57 -14.87
CA GLY A 325 18.46 33.57 -13.84
C GLY A 325 19.68 34.43 -14.19
N ASP A 326 20.41 34.10 -15.28
CA ASP A 326 21.70 34.83 -15.59
C ASP A 326 21.61 35.80 -16.77
N SER A 327 20.41 36.12 -17.28
CA SER A 327 20.23 37.11 -18.37
C SER A 327 19.56 38.40 -17.92
N GLY A 328 19.49 38.68 -16.61
CA GLY A 328 18.77 39.86 -16.03
C GLY A 328 19.65 41.00 -15.51
N LEU A 329 20.94 41.06 -15.80
CA LEU A 329 21.82 42.18 -15.42
C LEU A 329 22.34 42.95 -16.64
N GLY A 330 21.44 43.63 -17.38
CA GLY A 330 21.81 44.46 -18.51
C GLY A 330 20.68 45.33 -19.01
N GLY A 331 20.14 46.27 -18.19
CA GLY A 331 19.06 47.11 -18.70
C GLY A 331 18.56 48.20 -17.74
N ALA A 332 19.43 48.77 -16.92
CA ALA A 332 19.06 49.93 -16.08
C ALA A 332 20.01 51.10 -16.28
N ALA A 333 20.08 51.61 -17.52
CA ALA A 333 20.68 52.93 -17.80
C ALA A 333 20.10 53.46 -19.12
N ALA A 334 19.01 54.18 -19.10
CA ALA A 334 18.62 55.22 -20.04
C ALA A 334 17.10 55.53 -19.96
N LYS A 335 16.72 56.46 -19.11
CA LYS A 335 15.66 57.47 -19.35
C LYS A 335 15.57 58.41 -18.15
N LYS A 336 16.47 59.41 -18.13
CA LYS A 336 16.19 60.74 -17.67
C LYS A 336 16.40 61.65 -18.87
N GLY A 337 15.35 62.28 -19.33
CA GLY A 337 15.26 63.25 -20.32
C GLY A 337 13.82 63.66 -20.45
#